data_b7f3a74462c74d96acc5f5bfab37a1b2
#
_entry.id   b7f3a74462c74d96acc5f5bfab37a1b2
#
_cell.length_a   1.000
_cell.length_b   1.000
_cell.length_c   1.000
_cell.angle_alpha   90.00
_cell.angle_beta   90.00
_cell.angle_gamma   90.00
#
_symmetry.space_group_name_H-M   'P 1'
#
loop_
_entity.id
_entity.type
_entity.pdbx_description
1 polymer ?
#
loop_
_entity_poly.entity_id
_entity_poly.type
_entity_poly.pdbx_seq_one_letter_code
_entity_poly.pdbx_strand_id
1 'polypeptide(L)'
;MSLIANIREIESCQESIFVMHEKCEKYIPFHKHSKNQLTYVEGGLGYLRFRERLLVIPARHYFWIPAGVEHTLTIGHSATKCRSLFFNTDGDSQNEFYTKVGIYPISDLLIQMVKFTEQWNGHVLPDDERFMFLQSIKNILPQISNQILSVALPFTENERMLKIMAYMEGNLSQNHTLQSISLRFGISERTLSRFFQSTLNISFLQYLKLLRMTKAFQLIVGNEYSIADVAYLCGYQSLSSFSNTFYQVTKTRPSEHLTVTSF
;
A
#
# COMPACT_ATOMS: atom_id res chain seq x y z
N MET A 1 -12.09 -9.06 -17.13
CA MET A 1 -12.71 -7.71 -17.31
C MET A 1 -11.90 -6.72 -16.49
N SER A 2 -11.81 -5.45 -16.90
CA SER A 2 -11.07 -4.47 -16.13
C SER A 2 -11.86 -4.00 -14.92
N LEU A 3 -11.21 -3.60 -13.82
CA LEU A 3 -11.90 -3.06 -12.63
C LEU A 3 -12.83 -1.89 -13.01
N ILE A 4 -12.45 -1.08 -14.01
CA ILE A 4 -13.30 0.03 -14.50
C ILE A 4 -14.58 -0.49 -15.15
N ALA A 5 -14.52 -1.58 -15.91
CA ALA A 5 -15.74 -2.21 -16.43
C ALA A 5 -16.63 -2.71 -15.29
N ASN A 6 -16.02 -3.19 -14.21
CA ASN A 6 -16.72 -3.71 -13.04
C ASN A 6 -17.27 -2.62 -12.10
N ILE A 7 -16.80 -1.35 -12.17
CA ILE A 7 -17.35 -0.27 -11.32
C ILE A 7 -18.84 -0.11 -11.52
N ARG A 8 -19.33 -0.15 -12.77
CA ARG A 8 -20.78 -0.07 -13.05
C ARG A 8 -21.55 -1.23 -12.43
N GLU A 9 -20.96 -2.41 -12.44
CA GLU A 9 -21.55 -3.58 -11.83
C GLU A 9 -21.53 -3.48 -10.30
N ILE A 10 -20.40 -3.09 -9.68
CA ILE A 10 -20.29 -2.85 -8.24
C ILE A 10 -21.36 -1.86 -7.74
N GLU A 11 -21.63 -0.81 -8.54
CA GLU A 11 -22.62 0.24 -8.22
C GLU A 11 -24.07 -0.17 -8.47
N SER A 12 -24.33 -1.26 -9.21
CA SER A 12 -25.68 -1.63 -9.66
C SER A 12 -26.58 -2.11 -8.54
N CYS A 13 -26.05 -2.56 -7.40
CA CYS A 13 -26.82 -3.05 -6.25
C CYS A 13 -26.20 -2.57 -4.94
N GLN A 14 -26.81 -1.59 -4.27
CA GLN A 14 -26.28 -0.95 -3.06
C GLN A 14 -26.27 -1.88 -1.84
N GLU A 15 -27.30 -2.73 -1.69
CA GLU A 15 -27.49 -3.60 -0.53
C GLU A 15 -26.54 -4.81 -0.51
N SER A 16 -26.00 -5.18 -1.67
CA SER A 16 -25.13 -6.34 -1.82
C SER A 16 -23.73 -6.12 -1.29
N ILE A 17 -23.04 -7.21 -0.98
CA ILE A 17 -21.59 -7.26 -0.94
C ILE A 17 -21.11 -7.77 -2.29
N PHE A 18 -20.15 -7.06 -2.93
CA PHE A 18 -19.63 -7.46 -4.23
C PHE A 18 -18.28 -8.13 -4.07
N VAL A 19 -18.13 -9.33 -4.62
CA VAL A 19 -16.91 -10.14 -4.56
C VAL A 19 -16.23 -10.11 -5.91
N MET A 20 -14.91 -9.78 -5.93
CA MET A 20 -14.12 -9.73 -7.14
C MET A 20 -12.70 -10.22 -6.89
N HIS A 21 -12.33 -11.32 -7.54
CA HIS A 21 -11.00 -11.90 -7.45
C HIS A 21 -10.42 -12.04 -8.86
N GLU A 22 -9.50 -11.17 -9.20
CA GLU A 22 -8.95 -11.08 -10.55
C GLU A 22 -7.42 -11.14 -10.57
N LYS A 23 -6.86 -11.45 -11.72
CA LYS A 23 -5.44 -11.17 -11.98
C LYS A 23 -5.22 -9.67 -11.88
N CYS A 24 -4.19 -9.26 -11.15
CA CYS A 24 -3.89 -7.86 -10.97
C CYS A 24 -3.71 -7.14 -12.30
N GLU A 25 -4.52 -6.11 -12.56
CA GLU A 25 -4.22 -5.13 -13.57
C GLU A 25 -3.06 -4.26 -13.10
N LYS A 26 -2.11 -4.01 -14.00
CA LYS A 26 -0.92 -3.21 -13.66
C LYS A 26 -1.26 -1.78 -13.23
N TYR A 27 -2.34 -1.23 -13.75
CA TYR A 27 -2.78 0.14 -13.48
C TYR A 27 -4.28 0.25 -13.54
N ILE A 28 -4.87 0.77 -12.47
CA ILE A 28 -6.28 1.11 -12.38
C ILE A 28 -6.36 2.64 -12.25
N PRO A 29 -6.95 3.36 -13.23
CA PRO A 29 -6.98 4.81 -13.21
C PRO A 29 -7.81 5.38 -12.05
N PHE A 30 -7.81 6.72 -11.90
CA PHE A 30 -8.59 7.39 -10.87
C PHE A 30 -10.08 7.06 -10.98
N HIS A 31 -10.63 6.55 -9.88
CA HIS A 31 -12.04 6.19 -9.76
C HIS A 31 -12.50 6.33 -8.31
N LYS A 32 -13.80 6.24 -8.12
CA LYS A 32 -14.46 6.15 -6.81
C LYS A 32 -15.68 5.22 -6.95
N HIS A 33 -16.11 4.67 -5.84
CA HIS A 33 -17.31 3.83 -5.74
C HIS A 33 -18.06 4.11 -4.44
N SER A 34 -19.34 3.77 -4.40
CA SER A 34 -20.24 4.01 -3.27
C SER A 34 -20.11 2.96 -2.15
N LYS A 35 -19.33 1.91 -2.35
CA LYS A 35 -19.08 0.84 -1.39
C LYS A 35 -17.73 1.03 -0.71
N ASN A 36 -17.59 0.50 0.50
CA ASN A 36 -16.28 0.35 1.14
C ASN A 36 -15.50 -0.80 0.51
N GLN A 37 -14.21 -0.62 0.30
CA GLN A 37 -13.37 -1.63 -0.34
C GLN A 37 -12.33 -2.19 0.64
N LEU A 38 -12.32 -3.51 0.78
CA LEU A 38 -11.17 -4.26 1.28
C LEU A 38 -10.47 -4.88 0.08
N THR A 39 -9.16 -4.70 -0.04
CA THR A 39 -8.37 -5.42 -1.04
C THR A 39 -7.06 -5.96 -0.47
N TYR A 40 -6.83 -7.23 -0.69
CA TYR A 40 -5.57 -7.92 -0.45
C TYR A 40 -4.87 -8.19 -1.78
N VAL A 41 -3.62 -7.72 -1.89
CA VAL A 41 -2.76 -7.99 -3.05
C VAL A 41 -1.86 -9.16 -2.73
N GLU A 42 -2.04 -10.28 -3.42
CA GLU A 42 -1.23 -11.48 -3.22
C GLU A 42 0.06 -11.38 -4.00
N GLY A 43 1.17 -11.46 -3.27
CA GLY A 43 2.52 -11.27 -3.82
C GLY A 43 2.78 -9.82 -4.25
N GLY A 44 4.03 -9.42 -4.31
CA GLY A 44 4.42 -8.12 -4.83
C GLY A 44 4.05 -6.90 -3.98
N LEU A 45 4.07 -5.76 -4.64
CA LEU A 45 3.76 -4.45 -4.09
C LEU A 45 2.59 -3.82 -4.82
N GLY A 46 1.75 -3.11 -4.06
CA GLY A 46 0.77 -2.19 -4.61
C GLY A 46 1.12 -0.74 -4.26
N TYR A 47 0.64 0.18 -5.08
CA TYR A 47 0.74 1.62 -4.88
C TYR A 47 -0.66 2.20 -4.97
N LEU A 48 -1.18 2.65 -3.83
CA LEU A 48 -2.48 3.30 -3.74
C LEU A 48 -2.27 4.81 -3.73
N ARG A 49 -2.69 5.48 -4.81
CA ARG A 49 -2.50 6.91 -4.96
C ARG A 49 -3.80 7.67 -4.75
N PHE A 50 -3.73 8.72 -3.99
CA PHE A 50 -4.72 9.79 -3.84
C PHE A 50 -4.17 11.06 -4.52
N ARG A 51 -4.94 12.15 -4.52
CA ARG A 51 -4.48 13.41 -5.13
C ARG A 51 -3.16 13.91 -4.54
N GLU A 52 -2.98 13.82 -3.22
CA GLU A 52 -1.86 14.44 -2.51
C GLU A 52 -0.87 13.44 -1.89
N ARG A 53 -1.15 12.15 -1.95
CA ARG A 53 -0.31 11.12 -1.31
C ARG A 53 -0.31 9.80 -2.07
N LEU A 54 0.80 9.11 -1.98
CA LEU A 54 1.00 7.76 -2.46
C LEU A 54 1.26 6.84 -1.27
N LEU A 55 0.41 5.85 -1.07
CA LEU A 55 0.61 4.80 -0.07
C LEU A 55 1.23 3.57 -0.73
N VAL A 56 2.22 3.00 -0.07
CA VAL A 56 2.83 1.74 -0.50
C VAL A 56 2.18 0.60 0.25
N ILE A 57 1.65 -0.38 -0.49
CA ILE A 57 1.03 -1.58 0.05
C ILE A 57 2.05 -2.72 -0.08
N PRO A 58 2.73 -3.12 1.01
CA PRO A 58 3.67 -4.23 0.95
C PRO A 58 2.96 -5.58 0.88
N ALA A 59 3.71 -6.64 0.54
CA ALA A 59 3.24 -8.01 0.69
C ALA A 59 2.71 -8.26 2.11
N ARG A 60 1.76 -9.17 2.24
CA ARG A 60 1.09 -9.51 3.51
C ARG A 60 0.39 -8.32 4.19
N HIS A 61 -0.08 -7.34 3.38
CA HIS A 61 -0.94 -6.25 3.82
C HIS A 61 -2.19 -6.19 2.97
N TYR A 62 -3.28 -5.74 3.58
CA TYR A 62 -4.50 -5.34 2.88
C TYR A 62 -4.73 -3.85 3.07
N PHE A 63 -5.54 -3.28 2.21
CA PHE A 63 -5.98 -1.92 2.38
C PHE A 63 -7.50 -1.83 2.51
N TRP A 64 -7.93 -0.81 3.23
CA TRP A 64 -9.31 -0.42 3.36
C TRP A 64 -9.51 0.98 2.78
N ILE A 65 -10.50 1.13 1.91
CA ILE A 65 -10.89 2.41 1.31
C ILE A 65 -12.37 2.65 1.59
N PRO A 66 -12.72 3.73 2.31
CA PRO A 66 -14.11 4.13 2.51
C PRO A 66 -14.80 4.51 1.19
N ALA A 67 -16.11 4.34 1.16
CA ALA A 67 -16.96 4.77 0.07
C ALA A 67 -16.71 6.25 -0.32
N GLY A 68 -16.77 6.55 -1.60
CA GLY A 68 -16.64 7.91 -2.15
C GLY A 68 -15.20 8.45 -2.22
N VAL A 69 -14.20 7.73 -1.69
CA VAL A 69 -12.80 8.16 -1.75
C VAL A 69 -12.23 7.93 -3.14
N GLU A 70 -11.82 9.00 -3.83
CA GLU A 70 -11.19 8.93 -5.15
C GLU A 70 -9.75 8.42 -5.05
N HIS A 71 -9.43 7.37 -5.80
CA HIS A 71 -8.13 6.72 -5.74
C HIS A 71 -7.75 6.04 -7.06
N THR A 72 -6.46 5.71 -7.21
CA THR A 72 -5.92 4.83 -8.26
C THR A 72 -5.05 3.77 -7.62
N LEU A 73 -5.00 2.59 -8.22
CA LEU A 73 -4.15 1.48 -7.79
C LEU A 73 -3.19 1.10 -8.91
N THR A 74 -1.91 1.04 -8.58
CA THR A 74 -0.86 0.49 -9.46
C THR A 74 -0.29 -0.73 -8.78
N ILE A 75 -0.17 -1.84 -9.52
CA ILE A 75 0.34 -3.10 -8.99
C ILE A 75 1.71 -3.39 -9.59
N GLY A 76 2.66 -3.77 -8.75
CA GLY A 76 3.99 -4.19 -9.16
C GLY A 76 4.00 -5.52 -9.91
N HIS A 77 5.07 -5.78 -10.66
CA HIS A 77 5.19 -6.92 -11.57
C HIS A 77 5.10 -8.32 -10.91
N SER A 78 5.43 -8.41 -9.62
CA SER A 78 5.41 -9.67 -8.86
C SER A 78 4.07 -10.01 -8.24
N ALA A 79 3.08 -9.09 -8.27
CA ALA A 79 1.75 -9.36 -7.77
C ALA A 79 0.97 -10.27 -8.74
N THR A 80 0.31 -11.27 -8.19
CA THR A 80 -0.36 -12.33 -8.96
C THR A 80 -1.87 -12.21 -8.97
N LYS A 81 -2.48 -11.86 -7.83
CA LYS A 81 -3.93 -11.72 -7.68
C LYS A 81 -4.30 -10.55 -6.78
N CYS A 82 -5.37 -9.85 -7.14
CA CYS A 82 -6.10 -8.92 -6.30
C CYS A 82 -7.38 -9.59 -5.80
N ARG A 83 -7.57 -9.60 -4.48
CA ARG A 83 -8.78 -10.08 -3.85
C ARG A 83 -9.51 -8.92 -3.23
N SER A 84 -10.59 -8.52 -3.87
CA SER A 84 -11.38 -7.35 -3.48
C SER A 84 -12.77 -7.75 -3.02
N LEU A 85 -13.19 -7.18 -1.91
CA LEU A 85 -14.54 -7.28 -1.36
C LEU A 85 -15.06 -5.86 -1.20
N PHE A 86 -16.25 -5.60 -1.75
CA PHE A 86 -16.90 -4.29 -1.70
C PHE A 86 -18.15 -4.39 -0.83
N PHE A 87 -18.13 -3.69 0.29
CA PHE A 87 -19.19 -3.76 1.31
C PHE A 87 -20.10 -2.54 1.23
N ASN A 88 -21.38 -2.73 1.58
CA ASN A 88 -22.28 -1.62 1.85
C ASN A 88 -21.76 -0.76 3.04
N THR A 89 -22.31 0.43 3.21
CA THR A 89 -21.87 1.43 4.20
C THR A 89 -22.77 1.47 5.44
N ASP A 90 -23.72 0.56 5.56
CA ASP A 90 -24.71 0.57 6.65
C ASP A 90 -24.02 0.42 8.02
N GLY A 91 -24.31 1.36 8.92
CA GLY A 91 -23.78 1.38 10.28
C GLY A 91 -22.33 1.79 10.42
N ASP A 92 -21.60 2.09 9.35
CA ASP A 92 -20.14 2.33 9.36
C ASP A 92 -19.72 3.62 10.06
N SER A 93 -20.58 4.65 10.07
CA SER A 93 -20.31 5.93 10.72
C SER A 93 -20.06 5.83 12.23
N GLN A 94 -20.46 4.74 12.87
CA GLN A 94 -20.29 4.51 14.29
C GLN A 94 -18.88 4.00 14.66
N ASN A 95 -18.07 3.58 13.67
CA ASN A 95 -16.74 3.07 13.89
C ASN A 95 -15.71 3.79 13.00
N GLU A 96 -14.77 4.45 13.65
CA GLU A 96 -13.72 5.26 13.01
C GLU A 96 -12.89 4.46 12.00
N PHE A 97 -12.71 3.15 12.19
CA PHE A 97 -12.01 2.28 11.25
C PHE A 97 -12.60 2.37 9.85
N TYR A 98 -13.93 2.30 9.70
CA TYR A 98 -14.59 2.27 8.41
C TYR A 98 -14.55 3.62 7.67
N THR A 99 -14.34 4.70 8.38
CA THR A 99 -14.34 6.06 7.81
C THR A 99 -12.96 6.54 7.33
N LYS A 100 -11.91 5.76 7.60
CA LYS A 100 -10.52 6.14 7.27
C LYS A 100 -9.87 5.16 6.30
N VAL A 101 -9.12 5.70 5.35
CA VAL A 101 -8.22 4.89 4.52
C VAL A 101 -7.09 4.35 5.38
N GLY A 102 -6.83 3.05 5.30
CA GLY A 102 -5.75 2.40 6.02
C GLY A 102 -5.13 1.24 5.26
N ILE A 103 -3.85 0.99 5.54
CA ILE A 103 -3.13 -0.22 5.14
C ILE A 103 -2.77 -0.96 6.43
N TYR A 104 -3.06 -2.24 6.47
CA TYR A 104 -2.92 -3.05 7.68
C TYR A 104 -2.24 -4.38 7.37
N PRO A 105 -1.42 -4.91 8.29
CA PRO A 105 -0.93 -6.28 8.18
C PRO A 105 -2.12 -7.25 8.10
N ILE A 106 -2.05 -8.20 7.19
CA ILE A 106 -3.09 -9.22 7.07
C ILE A 106 -2.72 -10.43 7.93
N SER A 107 -3.62 -10.81 8.85
CA SER A 107 -3.48 -12.02 9.66
C SER A 107 -3.76 -13.28 8.84
N ASP A 108 -3.21 -14.42 9.25
CA ASP A 108 -3.47 -15.70 8.58
C ASP A 108 -4.96 -16.04 8.57
N LEU A 109 -5.70 -15.70 9.64
CA LEU A 109 -7.15 -15.84 9.68
C LEU A 109 -7.82 -15.06 8.53
N LEU A 110 -7.50 -13.77 8.40
CA LEU A 110 -8.12 -12.93 7.36
C LEU A 110 -7.71 -13.39 5.95
N ILE A 111 -6.46 -13.85 5.75
CA ILE A 111 -6.02 -14.45 4.49
C ILE A 111 -6.92 -15.64 4.12
N GLN A 112 -7.13 -16.57 5.07
CA GLN A 112 -7.95 -17.77 4.82
C GLN A 112 -9.40 -17.41 4.55
N MET A 113 -9.98 -16.47 5.31
CA MET A 113 -11.35 -16.00 5.08
C MET A 113 -11.50 -15.38 3.68
N VAL A 114 -10.56 -14.51 3.27
CA VAL A 114 -10.58 -13.87 1.95
C VAL A 114 -10.33 -14.91 0.83
N LYS A 115 -9.42 -15.86 1.03
CA LYS A 115 -9.18 -16.94 0.06
C LYS A 115 -10.39 -17.87 -0.09
N PHE A 116 -11.11 -18.13 0.99
CA PHE A 116 -12.33 -18.95 0.93
C PHE A 116 -13.39 -18.35 0.00
N THR A 117 -13.43 -17.02 -0.13
CA THR A 117 -14.35 -16.34 -1.05
C THR A 117 -13.92 -16.42 -2.53
N GLU A 118 -12.79 -17.05 -2.89
CA GLU A 118 -12.32 -17.15 -4.29
C GLU A 118 -13.27 -17.88 -5.22
N GLN A 119 -14.08 -18.75 -4.68
CA GLN A 119 -15.11 -19.47 -5.44
C GLN A 119 -16.34 -18.61 -5.76
N TRP A 120 -16.43 -17.40 -5.22
CA TRP A 120 -17.55 -16.47 -5.40
C TRP A 120 -17.14 -15.32 -6.32
N ASN A 121 -18.10 -14.80 -7.07
CA ASN A 121 -17.91 -13.62 -7.91
C ASN A 121 -19.23 -12.87 -8.07
N GLY A 122 -19.20 -11.54 -8.14
CA GLY A 122 -20.37 -10.70 -8.31
C GLY A 122 -21.09 -10.36 -7.01
N HIS A 123 -22.37 -10.06 -7.12
CA HIS A 123 -23.22 -9.63 -6.01
C HIS A 123 -23.64 -10.81 -5.12
N VAL A 124 -23.53 -10.59 -3.81
CA VAL A 124 -24.09 -11.44 -2.77
C VAL A 124 -25.11 -10.61 -2.01
N LEU A 125 -26.39 -10.99 -2.12
CA LEU A 125 -27.53 -10.26 -1.54
C LEU A 125 -27.74 -10.64 -0.06
N PRO A 126 -28.46 -9.82 0.73
CA PRO A 126 -28.68 -10.09 2.16
C PRO A 126 -29.41 -11.40 2.48
N ASP A 127 -30.20 -11.94 1.56
CA ASP A 127 -30.91 -13.23 1.67
C ASP A 127 -30.05 -14.44 1.25
N ASP A 128 -28.86 -14.21 0.71
CA ASP A 128 -27.90 -15.26 0.36
C ASP A 128 -27.14 -15.75 1.62
N GLU A 129 -27.03 -17.07 1.78
CA GLU A 129 -26.31 -17.69 2.90
C GLU A 129 -24.84 -17.23 3.04
N ARG A 130 -24.20 -16.84 1.93
CA ARG A 130 -22.84 -16.33 1.87
C ARG A 130 -22.69 -14.92 2.48
N PHE A 131 -23.80 -14.16 2.55
CA PHE A 131 -23.79 -12.77 3.00
C PHE A 131 -23.26 -12.63 4.43
N MET A 132 -23.73 -13.48 5.33
CA MET A 132 -23.30 -13.45 6.74
C MET A 132 -21.81 -13.74 6.91
N PHE A 133 -21.24 -14.61 6.08
CA PHE A 133 -19.81 -14.88 6.09
C PHE A 133 -19.02 -13.64 5.66
N LEU A 134 -19.41 -12.98 4.57
CA LEU A 134 -18.79 -11.75 4.10
C LEU A 134 -18.95 -10.61 5.11
N GLN A 135 -20.11 -10.47 5.73
CA GLN A 135 -20.34 -9.48 6.79
C GLN A 135 -19.44 -9.76 8.01
N SER A 136 -19.18 -11.02 8.34
CA SER A 136 -18.25 -11.39 9.40
C SER A 136 -16.82 -10.98 9.10
N ILE A 137 -16.38 -11.04 7.83
CA ILE A 137 -15.09 -10.49 7.40
C ILE A 137 -15.03 -8.98 7.70
N LYS A 138 -16.07 -8.22 7.31
CA LYS A 138 -16.13 -6.77 7.59
C LYS A 138 -16.06 -6.50 9.10
N ASN A 139 -16.86 -7.18 9.88
CA ASN A 139 -17.03 -6.93 11.31
C ASN A 139 -15.78 -7.23 12.15
N ILE A 140 -14.93 -8.16 11.72
CA ILE A 140 -13.68 -8.48 12.44
C ILE A 140 -12.58 -7.46 12.18
N LEU A 141 -12.62 -6.70 11.07
CA LEU A 141 -11.54 -5.78 10.67
C LEU A 141 -11.13 -4.80 11.78
N PRO A 142 -12.04 -4.07 12.46
CA PRO A 142 -11.65 -3.14 13.52
C PRO A 142 -10.87 -3.78 14.66
N GLN A 143 -11.13 -5.06 14.93
CA GLN A 143 -10.50 -5.80 16.04
C GLN A 143 -9.08 -6.28 15.69
N ILE A 144 -8.83 -6.61 14.42
CA ILE A 144 -7.54 -7.16 13.97
C ILE A 144 -6.63 -6.13 13.31
N SER A 145 -7.10 -4.90 13.10
CA SER A 145 -6.42 -3.83 12.36
C SER A 145 -5.77 -2.80 13.30
N ASN A 146 -5.11 -3.26 14.34
CA ASN A 146 -4.56 -2.39 15.40
C ASN A 146 -3.32 -1.58 14.97
N GLN A 147 -2.73 -1.87 13.82
CA GLN A 147 -1.50 -1.25 13.37
C GLN A 147 -1.65 -0.73 11.94
N ILE A 148 -1.86 0.58 11.81
CA ILE A 148 -1.85 1.23 10.49
C ILE A 148 -0.41 1.33 9.99
N LEU A 149 -0.16 0.87 8.77
CA LEU A 149 1.11 1.10 8.09
C LEU A 149 1.17 2.55 7.61
N SER A 150 2.17 3.29 8.08
CA SER A 150 2.36 4.70 7.75
C SER A 150 3.40 4.94 6.64
N VAL A 151 3.60 4.00 5.71
CA VAL A 151 4.50 4.18 4.59
C VAL A 151 3.77 4.92 3.47
N ALA A 152 3.70 6.23 3.60
CA ALA A 152 3.21 7.11 2.56
C ALA A 152 4.39 7.87 1.94
N LEU A 153 4.59 7.72 0.64
CA LEU A 153 5.45 8.62 -0.11
C LEU A 153 4.65 9.87 -0.49
N PRO A 154 5.16 11.07 -0.19
CA PRO A 154 4.50 12.29 -0.64
C PRO A 154 4.52 12.37 -2.16
N PHE A 155 3.45 12.88 -2.71
CA PHE A 155 3.32 13.13 -4.14
C PHE A 155 3.39 14.64 -4.42
N THR A 156 3.99 15.01 -5.55
CA THR A 156 4.04 16.39 -6.04
C THR A 156 4.03 16.42 -7.56
N GLU A 157 3.53 17.49 -8.14
CA GLU A 157 3.64 17.80 -9.57
C GLU A 157 4.78 18.80 -9.86
N ASN A 158 5.50 19.23 -8.82
CA ASN A 158 6.61 20.16 -8.98
C ASN A 158 7.78 19.49 -9.73
N GLU A 159 8.01 19.88 -10.98
CA GLU A 159 9.03 19.27 -11.85
C GLU A 159 10.44 19.25 -11.25
N ARG A 160 10.81 20.30 -10.53
CA ARG A 160 12.14 20.38 -9.91
C ARG A 160 12.28 19.38 -8.78
N MET A 161 11.24 19.22 -7.95
CA MET A 161 11.21 18.21 -6.91
C MET A 161 11.17 16.80 -7.49
N LEU A 162 10.41 16.56 -8.56
CA LEU A 162 10.37 15.27 -9.25
C LEU A 162 11.77 14.86 -9.76
N LYS A 163 12.56 15.82 -10.30
CA LYS A 163 13.95 15.54 -10.73
C LYS A 163 14.86 15.16 -9.55
N ILE A 164 14.70 15.80 -8.39
CA ILE A 164 15.45 15.46 -7.17
C ILE A 164 15.06 14.08 -6.68
N MET A 165 13.75 13.80 -6.60
CA MET A 165 13.20 12.50 -6.17
C MET A 165 13.70 11.36 -7.06
N ALA A 166 13.60 11.52 -8.39
CA ALA A 166 14.07 10.53 -9.37
C ALA A 166 15.58 10.26 -9.25
N TYR A 167 16.38 11.30 -9.05
CA TYR A 167 17.83 11.14 -8.80
C TYR A 167 18.10 10.34 -7.52
N MET A 168 17.43 10.67 -6.42
CA MET A 168 17.59 9.97 -5.15
C MET A 168 17.18 8.50 -5.26
N GLU A 169 16.07 8.22 -5.94
CA GLU A 169 15.59 6.86 -6.18
C GLU A 169 16.56 6.03 -7.02
N GLY A 170 17.06 6.59 -8.12
CA GLY A 170 18.02 5.91 -9.01
C GLY A 170 19.40 5.67 -8.39
N ASN A 171 19.73 6.37 -7.29
CA ASN A 171 21.05 6.30 -6.64
C ASN A 171 20.96 5.94 -5.15
N LEU A 172 19.97 5.16 -4.74
CA LEU A 172 19.60 4.98 -3.35
C LEU A 172 20.67 4.32 -2.47
N SER A 173 21.55 3.51 -3.06
CA SER A 173 22.72 2.90 -2.38
C SER A 173 23.80 3.92 -1.97
N GLN A 174 23.80 5.11 -2.60
CA GLN A 174 24.73 6.16 -2.26
C GLN A 174 24.35 6.84 -0.92
N ASN A 175 25.38 7.45 -0.30
CA ASN A 175 25.15 8.23 0.92
C ASN A 175 24.54 9.60 0.58
N HIS A 176 23.20 9.65 0.57
CA HIS A 176 22.49 10.92 0.37
C HIS A 176 22.48 11.76 1.64
N THR A 177 23.06 12.94 1.56
CA THR A 177 22.99 14.00 2.57
C THR A 177 22.39 15.26 1.96
N LEU A 178 21.92 16.18 2.81
CA LEU A 178 21.49 17.51 2.32
C LEU A 178 22.59 18.17 1.49
N GLN A 179 23.86 18.06 1.95
CA GLN A 179 25.01 18.61 1.26
C GLN A 179 25.21 17.98 -0.12
N SER A 180 25.21 16.63 -0.23
CA SER A 180 25.45 15.96 -1.51
C SER A 180 24.37 16.28 -2.54
N ILE A 181 23.11 16.32 -2.13
CA ILE A 181 21.99 16.65 -3.02
C ILE A 181 21.97 18.15 -3.35
N SER A 182 22.25 19.04 -2.40
CA SER A 182 22.30 20.48 -2.65
C SER A 182 23.37 20.87 -3.65
N LEU A 183 24.56 20.28 -3.54
CA LEU A 183 25.64 20.45 -4.49
C LEU A 183 25.27 19.94 -5.89
N ARG A 184 24.65 18.75 -5.96
CA ARG A 184 24.23 18.17 -7.24
C ARG A 184 23.22 19.01 -8.00
N PHE A 185 22.31 19.67 -7.29
CA PHE A 185 21.23 20.48 -7.89
C PHE A 185 21.48 21.98 -7.86
N GLY A 186 22.69 22.43 -7.45
CA GLY A 186 23.09 23.83 -7.47
C GLY A 186 22.26 24.73 -6.55
N ILE A 187 21.87 24.23 -5.37
CA ILE A 187 21.09 24.97 -4.37
C ILE A 187 21.74 24.86 -2.99
N SER A 188 21.45 25.79 -2.08
CA SER A 188 21.95 25.67 -0.71
C SER A 188 21.18 24.59 0.07
N GLU A 189 21.84 24.01 1.10
CA GLU A 189 21.17 23.03 2.00
C GLU A 189 19.91 23.60 2.65
N ARG A 190 19.95 24.88 3.05
CA ARG A 190 18.79 25.58 3.60
C ARG A 190 17.64 25.65 2.60
N THR A 191 17.95 25.95 1.33
CA THR A 191 16.94 26.00 0.26
C THR A 191 16.37 24.62 0.00
N LEU A 192 17.21 23.58 -0.07
CA LEU A 192 16.76 22.21 -0.26
C LEU A 192 15.87 21.74 0.89
N SER A 193 16.27 21.99 2.14
CA SER A 193 15.48 21.62 3.32
C SER A 193 14.09 22.29 3.32
N ARG A 194 14.05 23.60 3.03
CA ARG A 194 12.78 24.33 2.89
C ARG A 194 11.94 23.80 1.73
N PHE A 195 12.57 23.41 0.64
CA PHE A 195 11.90 22.90 -0.54
C PHE A 195 11.22 21.55 -0.26
N PHE A 196 11.88 20.62 0.46
CA PHE A 196 11.23 19.40 0.93
C PHE A 196 10.02 19.71 1.83
N GLN A 197 10.20 20.62 2.80
CA GLN A 197 9.11 20.95 3.73
C GLN A 197 7.92 21.62 3.04
N SER A 198 8.18 22.58 2.12
CA SER A 198 7.11 23.32 1.46
C SER A 198 6.39 22.54 0.36
N THR A 199 7.09 21.59 -0.29
CA THR A 199 6.54 20.86 -1.45
C THR A 199 5.99 19.49 -1.06
N LEU A 200 6.61 18.82 -0.10
CA LEU A 200 6.28 17.47 0.31
C LEU A 200 5.72 17.37 1.75
N ASN A 201 5.72 18.47 2.50
CA ASN A 201 5.33 18.56 3.90
C ASN A 201 6.11 17.61 4.84
N ILE A 202 7.29 17.17 4.44
CA ILE A 202 8.19 16.35 5.25
C ILE A 202 9.65 16.82 5.11
N SER A 203 10.50 16.42 6.06
CA SER A 203 11.93 16.70 5.96
C SER A 203 12.64 15.80 4.94
N PHE A 204 13.82 16.24 4.46
CA PHE A 204 14.68 15.44 3.60
C PHE A 204 14.99 14.04 4.19
N LEU A 205 15.30 13.98 5.48
CA LEU A 205 15.62 12.70 6.15
C LEU A 205 14.39 11.79 6.26
N GLN A 206 13.20 12.35 6.51
CA GLN A 206 11.96 11.59 6.51
C GLN A 206 11.67 11.02 5.11
N TYR A 207 11.83 11.85 4.06
CA TYR A 207 11.67 11.40 2.68
C TYR A 207 12.65 10.27 2.33
N LEU A 208 13.95 10.46 2.63
CA LEU A 208 14.99 9.45 2.37
C LEU A 208 14.68 8.13 3.10
N LYS A 209 14.22 8.21 4.35
CA LYS A 209 13.84 7.05 5.14
C LYS A 209 12.68 6.28 4.47
N LEU A 210 11.62 6.99 4.06
CA LEU A 210 10.47 6.38 3.39
C LEU A 210 10.86 5.76 2.04
N LEU A 211 11.66 6.47 1.25
CA LEU A 211 12.16 6.00 -0.04
C LEU A 211 12.97 4.69 0.11
N ARG A 212 13.89 4.64 1.09
CA ARG A 212 14.67 3.45 1.41
C ARG A 212 13.79 2.28 1.84
N MET A 213 12.77 2.52 2.66
CA MET A 213 11.87 1.47 3.10
C MET A 213 10.99 0.94 1.96
N THR A 214 10.51 1.82 1.08
CA THR A 214 9.77 1.41 -0.12
C THR A 214 10.63 0.49 -1.00
N LYS A 215 11.89 0.87 -1.24
CA LYS A 215 12.82 0.05 -2.02
C LYS A 215 13.13 -1.29 -1.33
N ALA A 216 13.31 -1.27 -0.02
CA ALA A 216 13.53 -2.48 0.76
C ALA A 216 12.38 -3.50 0.60
N PHE A 217 11.14 -3.03 0.68
CA PHE A 217 9.98 -3.90 0.41
C PHE A 217 10.02 -4.51 -0.98
N GLN A 218 10.33 -3.71 -2.02
CA GLN A 218 10.43 -4.23 -3.40
C GLN A 218 11.44 -5.37 -3.50
N LEU A 219 12.62 -5.18 -2.92
CA LEU A 219 13.70 -6.15 -3.00
C LEU A 219 13.43 -7.42 -2.18
N ILE A 220 12.83 -7.27 -0.97
CA ILE A 220 12.46 -8.41 -0.12
C ILE A 220 11.39 -9.27 -0.79
N VAL A 221 10.36 -8.64 -1.34
CA VAL A 221 9.27 -9.35 -2.03
C VAL A 221 9.76 -10.05 -3.31
N GLY A 222 10.74 -9.46 -4.01
CA GLY A 222 11.39 -10.09 -5.16
C GLY A 222 12.15 -11.36 -4.82
N ASN A 223 12.52 -11.55 -3.55
CA ASN A 223 13.21 -12.73 -3.00
C ASN A 223 14.52 -13.11 -3.75
N GLU A 224 15.15 -12.13 -4.40
CA GLU A 224 16.41 -12.30 -5.15
C GLU A 224 17.65 -12.00 -4.29
N TYR A 225 17.47 -11.32 -3.15
CA TYR A 225 18.54 -10.79 -2.32
C TYR A 225 18.39 -11.24 -0.87
N SER A 226 19.51 -11.46 -0.20
CA SER A 226 19.50 -11.63 1.26
C SER A 226 19.08 -10.33 1.96
N ILE A 227 18.57 -10.41 3.19
CA ILE A 227 18.22 -9.21 3.97
C ILE A 227 19.43 -8.28 4.16
N ALA A 228 20.64 -8.84 4.24
CA ALA A 228 21.88 -8.06 4.33
C ALA A 228 22.14 -7.29 3.02
N ASP A 229 21.99 -7.94 1.86
CA ASP A 229 22.14 -7.29 0.55
C ASP A 229 21.09 -6.19 0.37
N VAL A 230 19.84 -6.47 0.75
CA VAL A 230 18.76 -5.45 0.72
C VAL A 230 19.14 -4.23 1.55
N ALA A 231 19.70 -4.42 2.75
CA ALA A 231 20.14 -3.32 3.60
C ALA A 231 21.16 -2.43 2.87
N TYR A 232 22.19 -3.04 2.26
CA TYR A 232 23.22 -2.31 1.51
C TYR A 232 22.67 -1.64 0.24
N LEU A 233 21.84 -2.33 -0.55
CA LEU A 233 21.21 -1.78 -1.74
C LEU A 233 20.29 -0.59 -1.41
N CYS A 234 19.72 -0.56 -0.21
CA CYS A 234 18.94 0.58 0.31
C CYS A 234 19.79 1.66 0.99
N GLY A 235 21.13 1.55 0.94
CA GLY A 235 22.05 2.58 1.46
C GLY A 235 22.25 2.55 2.97
N TYR A 236 22.02 1.40 3.64
CA TYR A 236 22.35 1.21 5.05
C TYR A 236 23.75 0.63 5.22
N GLN A 237 24.51 1.17 6.19
CA GLN A 237 25.86 0.73 6.51
C GLN A 237 25.88 -0.54 7.39
N SER A 238 24.75 -0.89 8.01
CA SER A 238 24.64 -2.09 8.83
C SER A 238 23.24 -2.69 8.79
N LEU A 239 23.17 -4.02 8.85
CA LEU A 239 21.94 -4.78 8.93
C LEU A 239 21.09 -4.41 10.17
N SER A 240 21.76 -4.11 11.30
CA SER A 240 21.08 -3.74 12.55
C SER A 240 20.34 -2.39 12.39
N SER A 241 20.99 -1.38 11.83
CA SER A 241 20.35 -0.07 11.56
C SER A 241 19.20 -0.20 10.60
N PHE A 242 19.35 -1.01 9.54
CA PHE A 242 18.29 -1.32 8.59
C PHE A 242 17.10 -1.98 9.29
N SER A 243 17.31 -3.10 9.98
CA SER A 243 16.25 -3.87 10.62
C SER A 243 15.48 -3.08 11.67
N ASN A 244 16.17 -2.23 12.43
CA ASN A 244 15.52 -1.35 13.39
C ASN A 244 14.66 -0.27 12.70
N THR A 245 15.17 0.35 11.63
CA THR A 245 14.41 1.33 10.87
C THR A 245 13.23 0.70 10.18
N PHE A 246 13.40 -0.48 9.60
CA PHE A 246 12.34 -1.25 8.96
C PHE A 246 11.22 -1.53 9.97
N TYR A 247 11.55 -2.06 11.15
CA TYR A 247 10.57 -2.32 12.20
C TYR A 247 9.86 -1.04 12.70
N GLN A 248 10.60 0.08 12.85
CA GLN A 248 9.99 1.35 13.26
C GLN A 248 8.92 1.84 12.28
N VAL A 249 9.15 1.62 10.96
CA VAL A 249 8.25 2.08 9.90
C VAL A 249 7.10 1.10 9.67
N THR A 250 7.36 -0.21 9.72
CA THR A 250 6.46 -1.25 9.24
C THR A 250 5.80 -2.06 10.35
N LYS A 251 6.35 -1.97 11.58
CA LYS A 251 5.97 -2.76 12.76
C LYS A 251 6.19 -4.28 12.62
N THR A 252 6.89 -4.69 11.55
CA THR A 252 7.25 -6.08 11.25
C THR A 252 8.75 -6.18 11.02
N ARG A 253 9.32 -7.37 11.12
CA ARG A 253 10.73 -7.62 10.79
C ARG A 253 10.90 -7.88 9.28
N PRO A 254 12.05 -7.52 8.67
CA PRO A 254 12.30 -7.80 7.26
C PRO A 254 12.11 -9.28 6.89
N SER A 255 12.53 -10.19 7.78
CA SER A 255 12.42 -11.66 7.59
C SER A 255 10.99 -12.18 7.52
N GLU A 256 10.02 -11.47 8.08
CA GLU A 256 8.61 -11.86 8.04
C GLU A 256 7.98 -11.66 6.64
N HIS A 257 8.65 -10.91 5.78
CA HIS A 257 8.20 -10.63 4.41
C HIS A 257 8.90 -11.51 3.36
N LEU A 258 9.86 -12.35 3.76
CA LEU A 258 10.41 -13.34 2.85
C LEU A 258 9.33 -14.37 2.53
N THR A 259 9.06 -14.57 1.25
CA THR A 259 8.21 -15.66 0.81
C THR A 259 8.95 -16.96 1.08
N VAL A 260 8.47 -17.76 2.03
CA VAL A 260 8.93 -19.14 2.17
C VAL A 260 8.48 -19.84 0.90
N THR A 261 9.38 -20.07 -0.03
CA THR A 261 9.18 -21.02 -1.12
C THR A 261 9.09 -22.38 -0.45
N SER A 262 7.88 -22.84 -0.19
CA SER A 262 7.62 -24.24 0.15
C SER A 262 8.00 -25.05 -1.09
N PHE A 263 9.09 -25.79 -1.00
CA PHE A 263 9.46 -26.83 -1.95
C PHE A 263 8.44 -27.95 -1.93
#